data_ebc55d5782194f7edc1daba41be642c2
#
_entry.id   ebc55d5782194f7edc1daba41be642c2
#
_cell.length_a   1.000
_cell.length_b   1.000
_cell.length_c   1.000
_cell.angle_alpha   90.00
_cell.angle_beta   90.00
_cell.angle_gamma   90.00
#
_symmetry.space_group_name_H-M   'P 1'
#
loop_
_entity.id
_entity.type
_entity.pdbx_description
1 polymer ?
#
loop_
_entity_poly.entity_id
_entity_poly.type
_entity_poly.pdbx_seq_one_letter_code
_entity_poly.pdbx_strand_id
1 'polypeptide(L)'
;MNVQGWLDAYKKAWEERDPAAAAALFTEDSKYFEQPYEAPFQGSEGVRDYWTRVTETQADVNLLWGTPVTEGDHTAVEWWCRLTNGGTPVTLAGSMTLLFADDGRCRELREYWHFAPEHAAPPEGWGA
;
A
#
# COMPACT_ATOMS: atom_id res chain seq x y z
N MET A 1 -14.36 -10.32 0.92
CA MET A 1 -12.98 -10.32 1.47
C MET A 1 -12.99 -9.44 2.71
N ASN A 2 -12.38 -9.89 3.79
CA ASN A 2 -12.26 -9.08 5.00
C ASN A 2 -10.98 -8.22 4.95
N VAL A 3 -10.80 -7.36 5.96
CA VAL A 3 -9.65 -6.45 6.03
C VAL A 3 -8.33 -7.21 5.97
N GLN A 4 -8.18 -8.28 6.75
CA GLN A 4 -6.93 -9.04 6.75
C GLN A 4 -6.66 -9.70 5.40
N GLY A 5 -7.69 -10.23 4.77
CA GLY A 5 -7.57 -10.79 3.42
C GLY A 5 -7.14 -9.74 2.39
N TRP A 6 -7.67 -8.53 2.51
CA TRP A 6 -7.27 -7.42 1.63
C TRP A 6 -5.80 -7.06 1.85
N LEU A 7 -5.38 -6.94 3.12
CA LEU A 7 -3.99 -6.62 3.44
C LEU A 7 -3.03 -7.70 2.94
N ASP A 8 -3.39 -8.97 3.11
CA ASP A 8 -2.58 -10.09 2.61
C ASP A 8 -2.45 -10.06 1.08
N ALA A 9 -3.53 -9.76 0.39
CA ALA A 9 -3.54 -9.67 -1.07
C ALA A 9 -2.73 -8.47 -1.58
N TYR A 10 -2.79 -7.34 -0.89
CA TYR A 10 -2.02 -6.15 -1.23
C TYR A 10 -0.52 -6.39 -1.05
N LYS A 11 -0.13 -7.02 0.07
CA LYS A 11 1.25 -7.42 0.33
C LYS A 11 1.77 -8.33 -0.78
N LYS A 12 1.01 -9.34 -1.13
CA LYS A 12 1.38 -10.27 -2.20
C LYS A 12 1.54 -9.56 -3.54
N ALA A 13 0.60 -8.69 -3.89
CA ALA A 13 0.65 -7.93 -5.14
C ALA A 13 1.90 -7.05 -5.22
N TRP A 14 2.25 -6.38 -4.12
CA TRP A 14 3.42 -5.53 -4.09
C TRP A 14 4.71 -6.36 -4.14
N GLU A 15 4.81 -7.38 -3.30
CA GLU A 15 6.02 -8.23 -3.23
C GLU A 15 6.27 -8.97 -4.54
N GLU A 16 5.22 -9.37 -5.24
CA GLU A 16 5.32 -10.01 -6.55
C GLU A 16 5.37 -9.03 -7.72
N ARG A 17 5.27 -7.74 -7.43
CA ARG A 17 5.26 -6.67 -8.43
C ARG A 17 4.21 -6.92 -9.50
N ASP A 18 2.97 -7.10 -9.06
CA ASP A 18 1.82 -7.44 -9.90
C ASP A 18 0.80 -6.30 -9.92
N PRO A 19 0.92 -5.34 -10.86
CA PRO A 19 0.01 -4.19 -10.92
C PRO A 19 -1.46 -4.60 -11.15
N ALA A 20 -1.71 -5.66 -11.90
CA ALA A 20 -3.08 -6.12 -12.14
C ALA A 20 -3.72 -6.65 -10.86
N ALA A 21 -2.96 -7.41 -10.07
CA ALA A 21 -3.44 -7.91 -8.78
C ALA A 21 -3.70 -6.76 -7.80
N ALA A 22 -2.83 -5.75 -7.78
CA ALA A 22 -3.03 -4.57 -6.94
C ALA A 22 -4.31 -3.82 -7.36
N ALA A 23 -4.49 -3.58 -8.66
CA ALA A 23 -5.66 -2.87 -9.18
C ALA A 23 -6.97 -3.59 -8.86
N ALA A 24 -6.97 -4.92 -8.86
CA ALA A 24 -8.15 -5.72 -8.56
C ALA A 24 -8.68 -5.52 -7.13
N LEU A 25 -7.88 -4.97 -6.24
CA LEU A 25 -8.25 -4.67 -4.85
C LEU A 25 -9.01 -3.36 -4.68
N PHE A 26 -9.18 -2.60 -5.77
CA PHE A 26 -9.79 -1.27 -5.74
C PHE A 26 -11.05 -1.25 -6.59
N THR A 27 -12.02 -0.39 -6.21
CA THR A 27 -13.23 -0.20 -7.00
C THR A 27 -12.92 0.57 -8.28
N GLU A 28 -13.83 0.50 -9.24
CA GLU A 28 -13.67 1.18 -10.53
C GLU A 28 -13.68 2.70 -10.41
N ASP A 29 -14.24 3.24 -9.33
CA ASP A 29 -14.30 4.67 -9.03
C ASP A 29 -13.40 5.06 -7.86
N SER A 30 -12.44 4.23 -7.50
CA SER A 30 -11.57 4.45 -6.35
C SER A 30 -10.68 5.67 -6.49
N LYS A 31 -10.22 6.16 -5.34
CA LYS A 31 -9.23 7.25 -5.27
C LYS A 31 -8.06 6.80 -4.41
N TYR A 32 -6.88 6.90 -4.97
CA TYR A 32 -5.64 6.51 -4.31
C TYR A 32 -4.77 7.76 -4.13
N PHE A 33 -4.66 8.25 -2.90
CA PHE A 33 -3.87 9.43 -2.59
C PHE A 33 -2.49 9.01 -2.09
N GLU A 34 -1.49 9.11 -2.96
CA GLU A 34 -0.10 8.88 -2.57
C GLU A 34 0.45 10.06 -1.78
N GLN A 35 0.03 11.27 -2.12
CA GLN A 35 0.47 12.52 -1.50
C GLN A 35 -0.75 13.36 -1.12
N PRO A 36 -0.74 14.00 0.07
CA PRO A 36 -1.93 14.73 0.52
C PRO A 36 -2.25 15.98 -0.32
N TYR A 37 -1.26 16.53 -1.02
CA TYR A 37 -1.41 17.75 -1.80
C TYR A 37 -1.59 17.51 -3.29
N GLU A 38 -1.57 16.28 -3.73
CA GLU A 38 -1.69 15.93 -5.14
C GLU A 38 -3.04 15.28 -5.43
N ALA A 39 -3.48 15.36 -6.69
CA ALA A 39 -4.68 14.68 -7.12
C ALA A 39 -4.52 13.16 -6.98
N PRO A 40 -5.60 12.43 -6.64
CA PRO A 40 -5.51 10.99 -6.50
C PRO A 40 -5.38 10.30 -7.86
N PHE A 41 -4.81 9.10 -7.86
CA PHE A 41 -4.95 8.17 -8.97
C PHE A 41 -6.39 7.65 -8.94
N GLN A 42 -7.08 7.71 -10.06
CA GLN A 42 -8.51 7.42 -10.11
C GLN A 42 -8.82 6.08 -10.75
N GLY A 43 -9.66 5.31 -10.06
CA GLY A 43 -10.16 4.03 -10.53
C GLY A 43 -9.11 2.94 -10.45
N SER A 44 -9.54 1.71 -10.67
CA SER A 44 -8.64 0.56 -10.72
C SER A 44 -7.60 0.70 -11.82
N GLU A 45 -7.96 1.32 -12.93
CA GLU A 45 -7.04 1.59 -14.04
C GLU A 45 -5.94 2.57 -13.64
N GLY A 46 -6.29 3.67 -12.94
CA GLY A 46 -5.31 4.63 -12.43
C GLY A 46 -4.37 4.00 -11.41
N VAL A 47 -4.88 3.14 -10.55
CA VAL A 47 -4.08 2.37 -9.59
C VAL A 47 -3.13 1.43 -10.33
N ARG A 48 -3.60 0.74 -11.36
CA ARG A 48 -2.76 -0.16 -12.16
C ARG A 48 -1.61 0.60 -12.84
N ASP A 49 -1.90 1.75 -13.43
CA ASP A 49 -0.88 2.57 -14.10
C ASP A 49 0.17 3.06 -13.10
N TYR A 50 -0.27 3.50 -11.92
CA TYR A 50 0.63 3.91 -10.85
C TYR A 50 1.55 2.76 -10.43
N TRP A 51 0.99 1.58 -10.13
CA TRP A 51 1.77 0.43 -9.71
C TRP A 51 2.69 -0.09 -10.81
N THR A 52 2.30 0.02 -12.08
CA THR A 52 3.16 -0.33 -13.19
C THR A 52 4.43 0.53 -13.19
N ARG A 53 4.29 1.85 -12.99
CA ARG A 53 5.44 2.76 -12.92
C ARG A 53 6.32 2.49 -11.70
N VAL A 54 5.68 2.35 -10.53
CA VAL A 54 6.39 2.18 -9.27
C VAL A 54 7.21 0.89 -9.25
N THR A 55 6.64 -0.20 -9.73
CA THR A 55 7.29 -1.50 -9.65
C THR A 55 8.36 -1.73 -10.73
N GLU A 56 8.45 -0.87 -11.75
CA GLU A 56 9.48 -0.99 -12.78
C GLU A 56 10.90 -0.99 -12.22
N THR A 57 11.13 -0.19 -11.18
CA THR A 57 12.47 -0.02 -10.59
C THR A 57 12.62 -0.71 -9.25
N GLN A 58 11.56 -1.33 -8.73
CA GLN A 58 11.59 -1.99 -7.42
C GLN A 58 11.91 -3.47 -7.55
N ALA A 59 12.67 -3.98 -6.58
CA ALA A 59 12.99 -5.40 -6.46
C ALA A 59 13.12 -5.74 -4.97
N ASP A 60 13.05 -7.04 -4.67
CA ASP A 60 13.24 -7.56 -3.30
C ASP A 60 12.34 -6.87 -2.29
N VAL A 61 11.08 -6.70 -2.65
CA VAL A 61 10.09 -6.01 -1.83
C VAL A 61 9.71 -6.89 -0.63
N ASN A 62 9.79 -6.32 0.56
CA ASN A 62 9.40 -6.97 1.80
C ASN A 62 8.51 -6.03 2.60
N LEU A 63 7.21 -6.33 2.66
CA LEU A 63 6.22 -5.50 3.33
C LEU A 63 5.79 -6.13 4.64
N LEU A 64 5.80 -5.33 5.70
CA LEU A 64 5.26 -5.71 7.00
C LEU A 64 4.07 -4.82 7.33
N TRP A 65 3.00 -5.43 7.83
CA TRP A 65 1.84 -4.70 8.34
C TRP A 65 1.90 -4.62 9.87
N GLY A 66 1.54 -3.45 10.40
CA GLY A 66 1.18 -3.33 11.81
C GLY A 66 -0.21 -3.91 12.05
N THR A 67 -0.70 -3.78 13.27
CA THR A 67 -2.05 -4.21 13.63
C THR A 67 -3.08 -3.22 13.07
N PRO A 68 -4.00 -3.65 12.22
CA PRO A 68 -5.03 -2.74 11.69
C PRO A 68 -6.05 -2.37 12.75
N VAL A 69 -6.53 -1.14 12.69
CA VAL A 69 -7.60 -0.63 13.55
C VAL A 69 -8.77 -0.30 12.64
N THR A 70 -9.91 -0.91 12.89
CA THR A 70 -11.09 -0.77 12.03
C THR A 70 -12.27 -0.23 12.82
N GLU A 71 -12.95 0.76 12.23
CA GLU A 71 -14.25 1.25 12.72
C GLU A 71 -15.17 1.39 11.51
N GLY A 72 -16.23 0.57 11.47
CA GLY A 72 -17.13 0.53 10.32
C GLY A 72 -16.39 0.09 9.07
N ASP A 73 -16.45 0.90 8.02
CA ASP A 73 -15.77 0.65 6.75
C ASP A 73 -14.39 1.33 6.65
N HIS A 74 -13.93 1.95 7.74
CA HIS A 74 -12.63 2.61 7.82
C HIS A 74 -11.60 1.73 8.51
N THR A 75 -10.39 1.67 7.95
CA THR A 75 -9.26 0.96 8.56
C THR A 75 -8.03 1.86 8.50
N ALA A 76 -7.30 1.90 9.61
CA ALA A 76 -5.98 2.52 9.66
C ALA A 76 -4.95 1.44 9.97
N VAL A 77 -3.81 1.48 9.30
CA VAL A 77 -2.77 0.47 9.50
C VAL A 77 -1.39 1.06 9.21
N GLU A 78 -0.42 0.76 10.08
CA GLU A 78 0.97 1.08 9.83
C GLU A 78 1.58 0.05 8.88
N TRP A 79 2.57 0.49 8.09
CA TRP A 79 3.29 -0.41 7.19
C TRP A 79 4.76 -0.06 7.16
N TRP A 80 5.57 -1.07 6.86
CA TRP A 80 7.03 -0.95 6.79
C TRP A 80 7.52 -1.77 5.62
N CYS A 81 8.13 -1.10 4.64
CA CYS A 81 8.54 -1.77 3.42
C CYS A 81 10.02 -1.55 3.15
N ARG A 82 10.76 -2.65 3.05
CA ARG A 82 12.15 -2.63 2.60
C ARG A 82 12.19 -3.15 1.18
N LEU A 83 12.91 -2.47 0.32
CA LEU A 83 13.04 -2.87 -1.07
C LEU A 83 14.34 -2.33 -1.67
N THR A 84 14.62 -2.73 -2.90
CA THR A 84 15.68 -2.13 -3.72
C THR A 84 15.01 -1.30 -4.79
N ASN A 85 15.43 -0.06 -4.96
CA ASN A 85 14.89 0.82 -5.98
C ASN A 85 16.01 1.24 -6.92
N GLY A 86 15.99 0.76 -8.16
CA GLY A 86 17.07 1.01 -9.12
C GLY A 86 18.43 0.50 -8.60
N GLY A 87 18.44 -0.59 -7.85
CA GLY A 87 19.65 -1.16 -7.27
C GLY A 87 20.06 -0.55 -5.93
N THR A 88 19.35 0.46 -5.43
CA THR A 88 19.65 1.12 -4.15
C THR A 88 18.72 0.61 -3.07
N PRO A 89 19.25 0.16 -1.91
CA PRO A 89 18.40 -0.25 -0.80
C PRO A 89 17.67 0.95 -0.21
N VAL A 90 16.36 0.80 0.02
CA VAL A 90 15.52 1.84 0.62
C VAL A 90 14.55 1.22 1.62
N THR A 91 14.08 2.06 2.54
CA THR A 91 12.97 1.73 3.44
C THR A 91 11.93 2.82 3.33
N LEU A 92 10.68 2.39 3.17
CA LEU A 92 9.51 3.27 3.22
C LEU A 92 8.70 2.83 4.44
N ALA A 93 8.37 3.78 5.30
CA ALA A 93 7.62 3.47 6.52
C ALA A 93 6.55 4.52 6.74
N GLY A 94 5.36 4.08 7.04
CA GLY A 94 4.27 5.02 7.24
C GLY A 94 3.00 4.36 7.71
N SER A 95 1.91 5.04 7.41
CA SER A 95 0.57 4.53 7.69
C SER A 95 -0.34 4.84 6.52
N MET A 96 -1.44 4.12 6.46
CA MET A 96 -2.48 4.40 5.47
C MET A 96 -3.84 4.29 6.10
N THR A 97 -4.78 5.01 5.55
CA THR A 97 -6.20 4.87 5.88
C THR A 97 -6.91 4.32 4.65
N LEU A 98 -7.81 3.39 4.91
CA LEU A 98 -8.55 2.68 3.88
C LEU A 98 -10.03 2.84 4.13
N LEU A 99 -10.78 3.09 3.07
CA LEU A 99 -12.23 3.12 3.10
C LEU A 99 -12.73 2.02 2.16
N PHE A 100 -13.48 1.07 2.69
CA PHE A 100 -13.91 -0.09 1.94
C PHE A 100 -15.33 0.05 1.41
N ALA A 101 -15.54 -0.48 0.21
CA ALA A 101 -16.87 -0.65 -0.36
C ALA A 101 -17.53 -1.92 0.20
N ASP A 102 -18.83 -2.07 -0.05
CA ASP A 102 -19.60 -3.20 0.47
C ASP A 102 -19.11 -4.55 -0.04
N ASP A 103 -18.48 -4.58 -1.22
CA ASP A 103 -17.94 -5.82 -1.79
C ASP A 103 -16.52 -6.16 -1.28
N GLY A 104 -15.99 -5.37 -0.35
CA GLY A 104 -14.68 -5.61 0.25
C GLY A 104 -13.51 -5.00 -0.50
N ARG A 105 -13.73 -4.37 -1.65
CA ARG A 105 -12.67 -3.65 -2.36
C ARG A 105 -12.50 -2.26 -1.74
N CYS A 106 -11.29 -1.71 -1.87
CA CYS A 106 -10.99 -0.38 -1.37
C CYS A 106 -11.52 0.68 -2.34
N ARG A 107 -12.25 1.66 -1.82
CA ARG A 107 -12.75 2.79 -2.62
C ARG A 107 -11.98 4.07 -2.38
N GLU A 108 -11.21 4.16 -1.29
CA GLU A 108 -10.34 5.30 -1.04
C GLU A 108 -9.17 4.87 -0.18
N LEU A 109 -7.96 5.21 -0.62
CA LEU A 109 -6.73 4.95 0.11
C LEU A 109 -5.97 6.27 0.24
N ARG A 110 -5.48 6.54 1.45
CA ARG A 110 -4.58 7.67 1.72
C ARG A 110 -3.37 7.14 2.45
N GLU A 111 -2.18 7.46 1.95
CA GLU A 111 -0.96 7.04 2.61
C GLU A 111 -0.08 8.22 2.99
N TYR A 112 0.63 8.03 4.09
CA TYR A 112 1.56 9.01 4.65
C TYR A 112 2.82 8.24 5.01
N TRP A 113 3.96 8.61 4.44
CA TRP A 113 5.16 7.81 4.62
C TRP A 113 6.42 8.65 4.61
N HIS A 114 7.49 8.04 5.15
CA HIS A 114 8.82 8.60 5.18
C HIS A 114 9.76 7.66 4.44
N PHE A 115 10.86 8.23 3.97
CA PHE A 115 11.84 7.54 3.14
C PHE A 115 13.19 7.50 3.85
N ALA A 116 13.87 6.34 3.84
CA ALA A 116 15.24 6.19 4.26
C ALA A 116 16.06 5.54 3.13
N PRO A 117 17.26 6.07 2.80
CA PRO A 117 18.08 5.54 1.70
C PRO A 117 18.92 4.33 2.15
N GLU A 118 18.35 3.45 2.94
CA GLU A 118 18.99 2.23 3.46
C GLU A 118 17.92 1.25 3.92
N HIS A 119 18.30 -0.01 4.13
CA HIS A 119 17.43 -0.96 4.80
C HIS A 119 17.50 -0.72 6.31
N ALA A 120 16.35 -0.44 6.90
CA ALA A 120 16.19 -0.26 8.33
C ALA A 120 15.14 -1.21 8.88
N ALA A 121 15.39 -1.78 10.05
CA ALA A 121 14.41 -2.63 10.73
C ALA A 121 13.43 -1.76 11.53
N PRO A 122 12.17 -2.19 11.70
CA PRO A 122 11.23 -1.48 12.56
C PRO A 122 11.75 -1.39 13.99
N PRO A 123 11.51 -0.26 14.68
CA PRO A 123 11.89 -0.15 16.07
C PRO A 123 11.04 -1.07 16.96
N GLU A 124 11.55 -1.34 18.17
CA GLU A 124 10.80 -2.12 19.14
C GLU A 124 9.44 -1.47 19.42
N GLY A 125 8.38 -2.31 19.46
CA GLY A 125 7.02 -1.84 19.70
C GLY A 125 6.29 -1.34 18.47
N TRP A 126 6.97 -1.28 17.32
CA TRP A 126 6.32 -0.87 16.09
C TRP A 126 5.21 -1.83 15.68
N GLY A 127 4.09 -1.29 15.24
CA GLY A 127 2.99 -2.08 14.69
C GLY A 127 2.09 -2.76 15.73
N ALA A 128 2.32 -2.48 17.00
CA ALA A 128 1.55 -3.06 18.10
C ALA A 128 0.12 -2.53 18.14
#